data_9aa5a28454933e193970a84c89d6ab22
#
_entry.id   9aa5a28454933e193970a84c89d6ab22
#
_cell.length_a   1.000
_cell.length_b   1.000
_cell.length_c   1.000
_cell.angle_alpha   90.00
_cell.angle_beta   90.00
_cell.angle_gamma   90.00
#
_symmetry.space_group_name_H-M   'P 1'
#
loop_
_entity.id
_entity.type
_entity.pdbx_description
1 polymer ?
#
loop_
_entity_poly.entity_id
_entity_poly.type
_entity_poly.pdbx_seq_one_letter_code
_entity_poly.pdbx_strand_id
1 'polypeptide(L)'
;MRKFIAAPVALAALLAPAHLSAQSAAELDDATSEFVSVAGPTVALTGVKVIDGTGSGARTNQTVVIEGNRIAAVGPAGAVEIPPGAEVHDLPGHTVIPGMIGLHNHMFFMGAGGRMAQGNISSPRLYLAAGVTTIRTTGSVSPYADLNVKSSIDRGLAPGPRMHVTAPYVTGPNPALGDMAQVNSPEEARRFVRYWAGEGASWIKAYTTIRRAELAAVIEEAHAQGLRVTGHICSITFQEAVDMGMDNIEHGFGTATDFDPRKRPDECPPNSMVTVGEEGDPTGEIARSLILSMVENDVGMTSTMAVIEPMTKGRAVLDERTLEAMAPEVREDYLETVDAIEANPDWPMTEEHLQKHMAFERGFVEAGGVLAAGVDPTGIGGAIAGFGDQRNYELLIEAGFDASTVVRIVSANGARIMGVEDELGTIEAGKLADLVVLEGDLESDSAIIRNVTVVFKDGVGYDSEKLIDSVKGMVGIR
;
A
#
# COMPACT_ATOMS: atom_id res chain seq x y z
N MET A 1 -44.15 37.31 -33.26
CA MET A 1 -42.76 37.15 -32.84
C MET A 1 -42.64 36.01 -31.85
N ARG A 2 -42.24 34.80 -32.32
CA ARG A 2 -42.02 33.62 -31.47
C ARG A 2 -40.55 33.61 -31.07
N LYS A 3 -40.27 33.70 -29.76
CA LYS A 3 -38.92 33.55 -29.21
C LYS A 3 -38.60 32.06 -29.14
N PHE A 4 -37.61 31.64 -29.89
CA PHE A 4 -36.95 30.35 -29.72
C PHE A 4 -36.03 30.40 -28.51
N ILE A 5 -36.28 29.59 -27.51
CA ILE A 5 -35.38 29.33 -26.38
C ILE A 5 -34.56 28.14 -26.78
N ALA A 6 -33.26 28.34 -27.04
CA ALA A 6 -32.31 27.27 -27.23
C ALA A 6 -31.89 26.74 -25.85
N ALA A 7 -32.15 25.45 -25.60
CA ALA A 7 -31.61 24.76 -24.42
C ALA A 7 -30.13 24.42 -24.65
N PRO A 8 -29.25 24.56 -23.65
CA PRO A 8 -27.87 24.13 -23.78
C PRO A 8 -27.81 22.59 -23.73
N VAL A 9 -27.24 22.00 -24.77
CA VAL A 9 -26.84 20.59 -24.77
C VAL A 9 -25.59 20.47 -23.94
N ALA A 10 -25.69 19.89 -22.75
CA ALA A 10 -24.56 19.49 -21.96
C ALA A 10 -23.87 18.32 -22.67
N LEU A 11 -22.68 18.57 -23.21
CA LEU A 11 -21.79 17.53 -23.75
C LEU A 11 -21.18 16.81 -22.54
N ALA A 12 -21.73 15.66 -22.15
CA ALA A 12 -21.09 14.75 -21.22
C ALA A 12 -19.85 14.19 -21.94
N ALA A 13 -18.67 14.66 -21.57
CA ALA A 13 -17.43 14.02 -21.93
C ALA A 13 -17.39 12.64 -21.25
N LEU A 14 -17.61 11.58 -22.01
CA LEU A 14 -17.28 10.21 -21.57
C LEU A 14 -15.76 10.18 -21.41
N LEU A 15 -15.29 10.25 -20.16
CA LEU A 15 -13.94 9.90 -19.79
C LEU A 15 -13.80 8.41 -20.12
N ALA A 16 -13.07 8.09 -21.19
CA ALA A 16 -12.64 6.73 -21.44
C ALA A 16 -11.79 6.28 -20.26
N PRO A 17 -11.95 5.04 -19.74
CA PRO A 17 -11.11 4.54 -18.68
C PRO A 17 -9.64 4.67 -19.13
N ALA A 18 -8.81 5.25 -18.26
CA ALA A 18 -7.39 5.31 -18.49
C ALA A 18 -6.88 3.86 -18.44
N HIS A 19 -6.64 3.26 -19.61
CA HIS A 19 -5.99 1.96 -19.67
C HIS A 19 -4.60 2.11 -19.06
N LEU A 20 -4.32 1.30 -18.02
CA LEU A 20 -2.97 1.20 -17.47
C LEU A 20 -2.03 0.73 -18.59
N SER A 21 -0.90 1.42 -18.75
CA SER A 21 0.13 1.00 -19.68
C SER A 21 0.76 -0.28 -19.15
N ALA A 22 0.57 -1.39 -19.86
CA ALA A 22 1.12 -2.69 -19.51
C ALA A 22 2.40 -2.94 -20.31
N GLN A 23 3.38 -3.59 -19.70
CA GLN A 23 4.66 -3.94 -20.32
C GLN A 23 4.62 -5.36 -20.88
N SER A 24 5.34 -5.58 -21.97
CA SER A 24 5.66 -6.91 -22.47
C SER A 24 7.14 -7.25 -22.22
N ALA A 25 7.47 -8.53 -22.12
CA ALA A 25 8.85 -8.97 -21.94
C ALA A 25 9.81 -8.45 -23.02
N ALA A 26 9.30 -8.21 -24.25
CA ALA A 26 10.09 -7.69 -25.36
C ALA A 26 10.46 -6.20 -25.24
N GLU A 27 9.81 -5.47 -24.32
CA GLU A 27 10.06 -4.04 -24.09
C GLU A 27 11.05 -3.80 -22.94
N LEU A 28 11.46 -4.87 -22.24
CA LEU A 28 12.41 -4.79 -21.13
C LEU A 28 13.85 -4.65 -21.67
N ASP A 29 14.65 -3.82 -21.00
CA ASP A 29 16.08 -3.77 -21.28
C ASP A 29 16.82 -5.00 -20.70
N ASP A 30 18.11 -5.14 -21.04
CA ASP A 30 18.92 -6.28 -20.62
C ASP A 30 19.05 -6.36 -19.09
N ALA A 31 19.15 -5.21 -18.41
CA ALA A 31 19.32 -5.15 -16.95
C ALA A 31 18.05 -5.51 -16.20
N THR A 32 16.89 -5.29 -16.79
CA THR A 32 15.59 -5.72 -16.22
C THR A 32 15.31 -7.18 -16.57
N SER A 33 15.65 -7.59 -17.80
CA SER A 33 15.42 -8.96 -18.31
C SER A 33 16.20 -10.02 -17.53
N GLU A 34 17.32 -9.68 -16.86
CA GLU A 34 18.09 -10.62 -16.03
C GLU A 34 17.27 -11.19 -14.85
N PHE A 35 16.23 -10.48 -14.40
CA PHE A 35 15.32 -10.90 -13.32
C PHE A 35 14.12 -11.69 -13.81
N VAL A 36 13.91 -11.81 -15.13
CA VAL A 36 12.77 -12.53 -15.70
C VAL A 36 13.04 -14.02 -15.71
N SER A 37 12.10 -14.80 -15.18
CA SER A 37 12.13 -16.28 -15.18
C SER A 37 11.07 -16.89 -16.09
N VAL A 38 9.95 -16.17 -16.34
CA VAL A 38 8.84 -16.63 -17.19
C VAL A 38 8.44 -15.50 -18.13
N ALA A 39 8.53 -15.73 -19.44
CA ALA A 39 8.31 -14.70 -20.46
C ALA A 39 7.54 -15.20 -21.70
N GLY A 40 6.93 -16.37 -21.62
CA GLY A 40 6.15 -16.93 -22.73
C GLY A 40 4.96 -16.03 -23.09
N PRO A 41 4.59 -15.92 -24.39
CA PRO A 41 3.42 -15.13 -24.78
C PRO A 41 2.11 -15.72 -24.25
N THR A 42 2.14 -17.01 -23.91
CA THR A 42 1.06 -17.75 -23.24
C THR A 42 1.68 -18.63 -22.17
N VAL A 43 1.21 -18.49 -20.94
CA VAL A 43 1.66 -19.24 -19.76
C VAL A 43 0.46 -19.92 -19.10
N ALA A 44 0.63 -21.16 -18.66
CA ALA A 44 -0.39 -21.87 -17.90
C ALA A 44 0.19 -22.37 -16.56
N LEU A 45 -0.40 -21.91 -15.46
CA LEU A 45 -0.11 -22.38 -14.10
C LEU A 45 -1.14 -23.47 -13.75
N THR A 46 -0.73 -24.72 -13.54
CA THR A 46 -1.63 -25.84 -13.32
C THR A 46 -1.46 -26.48 -11.96
N GLY A 47 -2.53 -27.09 -11.43
CA GLY A 47 -2.51 -27.80 -10.13
C GLY A 47 -2.47 -26.89 -8.91
N VAL A 48 -2.61 -25.57 -9.09
CA VAL A 48 -2.47 -24.57 -8.03
C VAL A 48 -3.71 -24.46 -7.13
N LYS A 49 -3.52 -23.99 -5.90
CA LYS A 49 -4.57 -23.41 -5.07
C LYS A 49 -4.70 -21.94 -5.46
N VAL A 50 -5.91 -21.41 -5.67
CA VAL A 50 -6.18 -20.01 -5.98
C VAL A 50 -6.97 -19.36 -4.85
N ILE A 51 -6.45 -18.27 -4.30
CA ILE A 51 -7.18 -17.30 -3.46
C ILE A 51 -7.34 -16.04 -4.30
N ASP A 52 -8.52 -15.81 -4.86
CA ASP A 52 -8.70 -14.90 -5.98
C ASP A 52 -8.83 -13.41 -5.65
N GLY A 53 -8.75 -13.02 -4.38
CA GLY A 53 -8.87 -11.63 -3.95
C GLY A 53 -10.29 -11.11 -3.78
N THR A 54 -11.32 -11.89 -4.12
CA THR A 54 -12.73 -11.47 -3.93
C THR A 54 -13.19 -11.57 -2.47
N GLY A 55 -12.42 -12.25 -1.62
CA GLY A 55 -12.82 -12.65 -0.27
C GLY A 55 -13.60 -13.97 -0.22
N SER A 56 -13.76 -14.64 -1.36
CA SER A 56 -14.29 -16.00 -1.42
C SER A 56 -13.24 -17.00 -0.97
N GLY A 57 -13.68 -18.17 -0.46
CA GLY A 57 -12.77 -19.25 -0.04
C GLY A 57 -11.86 -19.74 -1.16
N ALA A 58 -10.69 -20.25 -0.78
CA ALA A 58 -9.71 -20.77 -1.72
C ALA A 58 -10.25 -21.94 -2.55
N ARG A 59 -9.78 -22.05 -3.78
CA ARG A 59 -10.11 -23.11 -4.73
C ARG A 59 -8.85 -23.92 -5.04
N THR A 60 -8.90 -25.23 -4.77
CA THR A 60 -7.80 -26.15 -5.03
C THR A 60 -7.82 -26.69 -6.46
N ASN A 61 -6.67 -27.17 -6.93
CA ASN A 61 -6.51 -27.81 -8.24
C ASN A 61 -7.08 -26.96 -9.38
N GLN A 62 -6.61 -25.71 -9.45
CA GLN A 62 -7.01 -24.76 -10.50
C GLN A 62 -5.95 -24.67 -11.59
N THR A 63 -6.37 -24.20 -12.76
CA THR A 63 -5.51 -23.73 -13.85
C THR A 63 -5.75 -22.25 -14.07
N VAL A 64 -4.66 -21.48 -14.17
CA VAL A 64 -4.67 -20.06 -14.57
C VAL A 64 -3.91 -19.95 -15.87
N VAL A 65 -4.55 -19.38 -16.90
CA VAL A 65 -3.94 -19.13 -18.20
C VAL A 65 -3.71 -17.63 -18.38
N ILE A 66 -2.48 -17.26 -18.71
CA ILE A 66 -2.06 -15.91 -19.01
C ILE A 66 -1.78 -15.83 -20.52
N GLU A 67 -2.35 -14.85 -21.21
CA GLU A 67 -2.06 -14.50 -22.60
C GLU A 67 -1.61 -13.04 -22.71
N GLY A 68 -0.38 -12.83 -23.13
CA GLY A 68 0.24 -11.52 -23.11
C GLY A 68 0.28 -10.96 -21.69
N ASN A 69 -0.37 -9.83 -21.47
CA ASN A 69 -0.40 -9.15 -20.16
C ASN A 69 -1.68 -9.41 -19.37
N ARG A 70 -2.56 -10.34 -19.82
CA ARG A 70 -3.87 -10.56 -19.17
C ARG A 70 -4.11 -12.01 -18.74
N ILE A 71 -4.93 -12.17 -17.74
CA ILE A 71 -5.51 -13.45 -17.37
C ILE A 71 -6.54 -13.80 -18.43
N ALA A 72 -6.26 -14.83 -19.23
CA ALA A 72 -7.17 -15.30 -20.27
C ALA A 72 -8.27 -16.20 -19.69
N ALA A 73 -7.92 -17.07 -18.75
CA ALA A 73 -8.86 -18.00 -18.10
C ALA A 73 -8.39 -18.40 -16.70
N VAL A 74 -9.33 -18.70 -15.83
CA VAL A 74 -9.10 -19.35 -14.52
C VAL A 74 -10.24 -20.30 -14.21
N GLY A 75 -9.92 -21.50 -13.71
CA GLY A 75 -10.95 -22.48 -13.35
C GLY A 75 -10.36 -23.83 -12.94
N PRO A 76 -11.22 -24.84 -12.63
CA PRO A 76 -10.78 -26.17 -12.26
C PRO A 76 -9.89 -26.83 -13.32
N ALA A 77 -8.85 -27.53 -12.88
CA ALA A 77 -7.99 -28.29 -13.79
C ALA A 77 -8.83 -29.26 -14.65
N GLY A 78 -8.54 -29.27 -15.97
CA GLY A 78 -9.28 -30.04 -16.96
C GLY A 78 -10.58 -29.39 -17.48
N ALA A 79 -11.05 -28.29 -16.87
CA ALA A 79 -12.15 -27.47 -17.40
C ALA A 79 -11.65 -26.24 -18.19
N VAL A 80 -10.42 -25.79 -17.92
CA VAL A 80 -9.74 -24.71 -18.64
C VAL A 80 -8.93 -25.31 -19.78
N GLU A 81 -9.18 -24.84 -21.01
CA GLU A 81 -8.37 -25.20 -22.17
C GLU A 81 -7.01 -24.48 -22.11
N ILE A 82 -5.93 -25.25 -22.23
CA ILE A 82 -4.57 -24.72 -22.32
C ILE A 82 -4.23 -24.59 -23.81
N PRO A 83 -3.94 -23.35 -24.29
CA PRO A 83 -3.62 -23.14 -25.71
C PRO A 83 -2.41 -23.95 -26.15
N PRO A 84 -2.40 -24.49 -27.38
CA PRO A 84 -1.25 -25.20 -27.93
C PRO A 84 0.00 -24.30 -27.94
N GLY A 85 1.11 -24.81 -27.41
CA GLY A 85 2.37 -24.06 -27.34
C GLY A 85 2.51 -23.14 -26.12
N ALA A 86 1.56 -23.16 -25.20
CA ALA A 86 1.70 -22.48 -23.92
C ALA A 86 2.88 -23.04 -23.11
N GLU A 87 3.59 -22.15 -22.42
CA GLU A 87 4.57 -22.53 -21.41
C GLU A 87 3.82 -23.04 -20.16
N VAL A 88 3.92 -24.33 -19.85
CA VAL A 88 3.13 -24.93 -18.76
C VAL A 88 4.00 -25.15 -17.53
N HIS A 89 3.57 -24.58 -16.41
CA HIS A 89 4.13 -24.78 -15.08
C HIS A 89 3.16 -25.62 -14.26
N ASP A 90 3.51 -26.88 -13.97
CA ASP A 90 2.74 -27.74 -13.09
C ASP A 90 3.20 -27.54 -11.65
N LEU A 91 2.34 -26.95 -10.82
CA LEU A 91 2.66 -26.40 -9.50
C LEU A 91 1.76 -26.97 -8.39
N PRO A 92 1.67 -28.28 -8.22
CA PRO A 92 0.93 -28.85 -7.10
C PRO A 92 1.57 -28.41 -5.77
N GLY A 93 0.71 -28.05 -4.79
CA GLY A 93 1.18 -27.57 -3.49
C GLY A 93 1.55 -26.08 -3.45
N HIS A 94 1.37 -25.35 -4.56
CA HIS A 94 1.53 -23.88 -4.57
C HIS A 94 0.18 -23.17 -4.44
N THR A 95 0.24 -21.98 -3.84
CA THR A 95 -0.88 -21.03 -3.79
C THR A 95 -0.61 -19.86 -4.75
N VAL A 96 -1.63 -19.46 -5.52
CA VAL A 96 -1.60 -18.26 -6.36
C VAL A 96 -2.59 -17.24 -5.81
N ILE A 97 -2.10 -16.02 -5.60
CA ILE A 97 -2.90 -14.87 -5.16
C ILE A 97 -2.75 -13.73 -6.17
N PRO A 98 -3.64 -12.72 -6.19
CA PRO A 98 -3.42 -11.50 -6.96
C PRO A 98 -2.14 -10.79 -6.49
N GLY A 99 -1.50 -10.05 -7.36
CA GLY A 99 -0.43 -9.14 -6.97
C GLY A 99 -0.91 -8.21 -5.86
N MET A 100 -0.11 -8.08 -4.80
CA MET A 100 -0.42 -7.19 -3.68
C MET A 100 -0.37 -5.72 -4.12
N ILE A 101 -1.23 -4.90 -3.54
CA ILE A 101 -1.34 -3.46 -3.80
C ILE A 101 -1.06 -2.72 -2.49
N GLY A 102 0.14 -2.13 -2.40
CA GLY A 102 0.55 -1.37 -1.23
C GLY A 102 0.08 0.07 -1.29
N LEU A 103 -0.83 0.46 -0.38
CA LEU A 103 -1.37 1.83 -0.34
C LEU A 103 -0.64 2.78 0.61
N HIS A 104 0.29 2.30 1.43
CA HIS A 104 1.16 3.12 2.26
C HIS A 104 2.60 2.69 2.11
N ASN A 105 3.11 2.90 0.91
CA ASN A 105 4.48 2.54 0.57
C ASN A 105 5.28 3.80 0.27
N HIS A 106 6.59 3.73 0.39
CA HIS A 106 7.50 4.83 0.08
C HIS A 106 8.68 4.34 -0.73
N MET A 107 9.26 5.24 -1.53
CA MET A 107 10.53 5.00 -2.22
C MET A 107 11.72 5.41 -1.35
N PHE A 108 11.49 5.95 -0.17
CA PHE A 108 12.50 6.20 0.84
C PHE A 108 12.34 5.24 2.01
N PHE A 109 13.42 5.03 2.71
CA PHE A 109 13.49 4.34 3.99
C PHE A 109 13.83 5.34 5.09
N MET A 110 13.16 5.25 6.21
CA MET A 110 13.52 5.99 7.42
C MET A 110 13.71 5.00 8.57
N GLY A 111 14.82 5.12 9.29
CA GLY A 111 15.18 4.23 10.37
C GLY A 111 15.66 4.95 11.61
N ALA A 112 16.17 4.19 12.55
CA ALA A 112 16.74 4.66 13.79
C ALA A 112 17.82 5.74 13.56
N GLY A 113 18.09 6.54 14.58
CA GLY A 113 19.09 7.60 14.51
C GLY A 113 18.71 8.78 13.58
N GLY A 114 17.45 8.86 13.10
CA GLY A 114 17.00 9.88 12.15
C GLY A 114 17.56 9.67 10.74
N ARG A 115 18.05 8.49 10.44
CA ARG A 115 18.57 8.12 9.13
C ARG A 115 17.42 8.05 8.12
N MET A 116 17.60 8.74 6.99
CA MET A 116 16.67 8.70 5.87
C MET A 116 17.43 8.55 4.55
N ALA A 117 17.00 7.63 3.70
CA ALA A 117 17.63 7.39 2.40
C ALA A 117 16.58 7.09 1.33
N GLN A 118 16.77 7.64 0.14
CA GLN A 118 15.95 7.34 -1.03
C GLN A 118 16.39 5.99 -1.61
N GLY A 119 15.46 5.02 -1.64
CA GLY A 119 15.71 3.63 -2.07
C GLY A 119 15.36 3.38 -3.54
N ASN A 120 15.88 4.17 -4.47
CA ASN A 120 15.53 4.08 -5.90
C ASN A 120 15.86 2.73 -6.57
N ILE A 121 16.74 1.93 -5.95
CA ILE A 121 17.15 0.61 -6.44
C ILE A 121 16.56 -0.49 -5.56
N SER A 122 16.75 -0.39 -4.23
CA SER A 122 16.35 -1.43 -3.29
C SER A 122 14.83 -1.52 -3.13
N SER A 123 14.14 -0.39 -2.95
CA SER A 123 12.70 -0.41 -2.68
C SER A 123 11.87 -1.03 -3.81
N PRO A 124 12.02 -0.64 -5.11
CA PRO A 124 11.20 -1.22 -6.17
C PRO A 124 11.47 -2.72 -6.37
N ARG A 125 12.72 -3.17 -6.21
CA ARG A 125 13.06 -4.59 -6.33
C ARG A 125 12.50 -5.42 -5.19
N LEU A 126 12.60 -4.93 -3.95
CA LEU A 126 12.05 -5.60 -2.78
C LEU A 126 10.52 -5.65 -2.80
N TYR A 127 9.83 -4.56 -3.22
CA TYR A 127 8.38 -4.59 -3.42
C TYR A 127 7.99 -5.70 -4.40
N LEU A 128 8.59 -5.68 -5.60
CA LEU A 128 8.26 -6.67 -6.62
C LEU A 128 8.57 -8.09 -6.14
N ALA A 129 9.76 -8.31 -5.57
CA ALA A 129 10.18 -9.62 -5.04
C ALA A 129 9.24 -10.19 -3.99
N ALA A 130 8.68 -9.33 -3.14
CA ALA A 130 7.74 -9.72 -2.10
C ALA A 130 6.30 -9.93 -2.60
N GLY A 131 6.05 -9.75 -3.91
CA GLY A 131 4.72 -9.90 -4.49
C GLY A 131 3.88 -8.63 -4.57
N VAL A 132 4.46 -7.46 -4.26
CA VAL A 132 3.76 -6.18 -4.40
C VAL A 132 3.94 -5.67 -5.83
N THR A 133 2.89 -5.78 -6.65
CA THR A 133 2.93 -5.43 -8.08
C THR A 133 2.47 -4.00 -8.36
N THR A 134 1.78 -3.38 -7.42
CA THR A 134 1.32 -1.99 -7.53
C THR A 134 1.48 -1.29 -6.18
N ILE A 135 1.96 -0.03 -6.21
CA ILE A 135 2.08 0.80 -5.01
C ILE A 135 1.50 2.20 -5.23
N ARG A 136 1.01 2.79 -4.14
CA ARG A 136 0.90 4.24 -3.98
C ARG A 136 2.04 4.71 -3.07
N THR A 137 2.84 5.70 -3.53
CA THR A 137 3.80 6.36 -2.65
C THR A 137 3.05 7.32 -1.75
N THR A 138 2.93 7.03 -0.45
CA THR A 138 2.01 7.78 0.41
C THR A 138 2.68 8.99 1.04
N GLY A 139 2.94 9.98 0.21
CA GLY A 139 3.78 11.14 0.46
C GLY A 139 5.21 10.89 -0.01
N SER A 140 5.83 11.91 -0.55
CA SER A 140 7.21 11.84 -1.05
C SER A 140 8.09 12.89 -0.39
N VAL A 141 9.30 12.50 -0.03
CA VAL A 141 10.37 13.42 0.39
C VAL A 141 11.23 13.85 -0.79
N SER A 142 11.20 13.09 -1.89
CA SER A 142 11.93 13.37 -3.12
C SER A 142 11.06 13.08 -4.35
N PRO A 143 10.00 13.88 -4.61
CA PRO A 143 8.95 13.54 -5.56
C PRO A 143 9.43 13.38 -7.00
N TYR A 144 10.42 14.16 -7.44
CA TYR A 144 11.00 13.99 -8.77
C TYR A 144 11.83 12.70 -8.88
N ALA A 145 12.45 12.23 -7.79
CA ALA A 145 13.09 10.92 -7.78
C ALA A 145 12.05 9.81 -7.95
N ASP A 146 10.92 9.88 -7.25
CA ASP A 146 9.81 8.92 -7.38
C ASP A 146 9.23 8.90 -8.79
N LEU A 147 8.99 10.09 -9.40
CA LEU A 147 8.53 10.21 -10.78
C LEU A 147 9.53 9.64 -11.78
N ASN A 148 10.83 9.83 -11.56
CA ASN A 148 11.87 9.26 -12.41
C ASN A 148 11.96 7.73 -12.28
N VAL A 149 11.84 7.19 -11.06
CA VAL A 149 11.77 5.72 -10.85
C VAL A 149 10.55 5.14 -11.53
N LYS A 150 9.37 5.76 -11.33
CA LYS A 150 8.15 5.39 -12.06
C LYS A 150 8.38 5.36 -13.57
N SER A 151 8.94 6.43 -14.14
CA SER A 151 9.23 6.51 -15.57
C SER A 151 10.20 5.41 -16.04
N SER A 152 11.20 5.06 -15.24
CA SER A 152 12.14 3.98 -15.55
C SER A 152 11.45 2.62 -15.56
N ILE A 153 10.60 2.35 -14.57
CA ILE A 153 9.82 1.12 -14.50
C ILE A 153 8.84 1.03 -15.68
N ASP A 154 8.06 2.11 -15.92
CA ASP A 154 7.05 2.14 -17.01
C ASP A 154 7.67 1.94 -18.40
N ARG A 155 8.96 2.25 -18.57
CA ARG A 155 9.71 2.08 -19.81
C ARG A 155 10.51 0.77 -19.87
N GLY A 156 10.38 -0.13 -18.89
CA GLY A 156 11.10 -1.39 -18.83
C GLY A 156 12.61 -1.28 -18.53
N LEU A 157 13.07 -0.14 -18.03
CA LEU A 157 14.48 0.13 -17.72
C LEU A 157 14.88 -0.24 -16.28
N ALA A 158 13.90 -0.62 -15.45
CA ALA A 158 14.13 -1.08 -14.07
C ALA A 158 13.00 -2.02 -13.65
N PRO A 159 13.28 -3.10 -12.91
CA PRO A 159 12.25 -3.93 -12.32
C PRO A 159 11.61 -3.22 -11.12
N GLY A 160 10.29 -3.35 -10.98
CA GLY A 160 9.55 -2.75 -9.86
C GLY A 160 8.04 -2.78 -10.08
N PRO A 161 7.28 -2.39 -9.05
CA PRO A 161 5.83 -2.32 -9.10
C PRO A 161 5.33 -1.18 -9.99
N ARG A 162 4.09 -1.25 -10.43
CA ARG A 162 3.36 -0.11 -11.00
C ARG A 162 3.21 0.96 -9.92
N MET A 163 3.61 2.20 -10.22
CA MET A 163 3.66 3.28 -9.23
C MET A 163 2.58 4.33 -9.46
N HIS A 164 1.80 4.61 -8.43
CA HIS A 164 0.95 5.79 -8.30
C HIS A 164 1.65 6.79 -7.38
N VAL A 165 2.26 7.81 -7.98
CA VAL A 165 3.08 8.76 -7.23
C VAL A 165 2.19 9.80 -6.56
N THR A 166 2.35 9.94 -5.24
CA THR A 166 1.71 10.98 -4.44
C THR A 166 2.61 12.22 -4.41
N ALA A 167 2.01 13.41 -4.38
CA ALA A 167 2.74 14.65 -4.17
C ALA A 167 3.58 14.63 -2.87
N PRO A 168 4.51 15.57 -2.67
CA PRO A 168 5.14 15.75 -1.37
C PRO A 168 4.11 15.84 -0.24
N TYR A 169 4.54 15.50 0.97
CA TYR A 169 3.69 15.75 2.13
C TYR A 169 3.28 17.21 2.20
N VAL A 170 1.97 17.48 2.33
CA VAL A 170 1.46 18.84 2.59
C VAL A 170 1.04 18.96 4.05
N THR A 171 1.58 19.95 4.74
CA THR A 171 1.41 20.14 6.19
C THR A 171 1.24 21.61 6.55
N GLY A 172 0.88 21.87 7.80
CA GLY A 172 0.84 23.20 8.39
C GLY A 172 2.21 23.62 8.98
N PRO A 173 2.21 24.57 9.91
CA PRO A 173 3.42 25.03 10.57
C PRO A 173 4.04 23.96 11.45
N ASN A 174 5.36 24.05 11.67
CA ASN A 174 6.16 23.13 12.48
C ASN A 174 6.08 21.67 11.97
N PRO A 175 6.54 21.42 10.75
CA PRO A 175 6.50 20.08 10.16
C PRO A 175 7.35 19.08 10.95
N ALA A 176 6.95 17.82 10.94
CA ALA A 176 7.71 16.74 11.58
C ALA A 176 9.06 16.50 10.89
N LEU A 177 9.13 16.72 9.56
CA LEU A 177 10.34 16.63 8.74
C LEU A 177 10.55 17.95 7.97
N GLY A 178 11.79 18.37 7.80
CA GLY A 178 12.14 19.64 7.15
C GLY A 178 11.79 19.69 5.66
N ASP A 179 11.64 18.54 5.01
CA ASP A 179 11.38 18.44 3.57
C ASP A 179 9.87 18.40 3.21
N MET A 180 9.00 18.60 4.19
CA MET A 180 7.55 18.68 3.96
C MET A 180 7.13 20.05 3.44
N ALA A 181 6.20 20.09 2.48
CA ALA A 181 5.64 21.32 1.95
C ALA A 181 4.68 21.96 2.96
N GLN A 182 5.05 23.13 3.49
CA GLN A 182 4.20 23.88 4.40
C GLN A 182 3.24 24.78 3.62
N VAL A 183 1.96 24.76 4.00
CA VAL A 183 0.94 25.70 3.50
C VAL A 183 0.33 26.45 4.68
N ASN A 184 0.20 27.77 4.52
CA ASN A 184 -0.23 28.68 5.57
C ASN A 184 -1.53 29.42 5.21
N SER A 185 -2.11 29.10 4.07
CA SER A 185 -3.40 29.63 3.62
C SER A 185 -4.08 28.67 2.63
N PRO A 186 -5.42 28.71 2.52
CA PRO A 186 -6.16 27.96 1.50
C PRO A 186 -5.67 28.20 0.07
N GLU A 187 -5.22 29.41 -0.25
CA GLU A 187 -4.72 29.73 -1.59
C GLU A 187 -3.35 29.08 -1.86
N GLU A 188 -2.47 29.00 -0.87
CA GLU A 188 -1.22 28.24 -0.98
C GLU A 188 -1.50 26.75 -1.16
N ALA A 189 -2.47 26.19 -0.41
CA ALA A 189 -2.91 24.83 -0.53
C ALA A 189 -3.41 24.48 -1.95
N ARG A 190 -4.30 25.30 -2.52
CA ARG A 190 -4.78 25.12 -3.89
C ARG A 190 -3.65 25.23 -4.93
N ARG A 191 -2.74 26.19 -4.76
CA ARG A 191 -1.60 26.33 -5.67
C ARG A 191 -0.67 25.12 -5.61
N PHE A 192 -0.43 24.57 -4.43
CA PHE A 192 0.33 23.34 -4.24
C PHE A 192 -0.30 22.14 -5.00
N VAL A 193 -1.60 21.93 -4.82
CA VAL A 193 -2.33 20.85 -5.50
C VAL A 193 -2.25 20.99 -7.02
N ARG A 194 -2.57 22.17 -7.57
CA ARG A 194 -2.50 22.43 -9.03
C ARG A 194 -1.11 22.17 -9.60
N TYR A 195 -0.07 22.58 -8.88
CA TYR A 195 1.30 22.34 -9.32
C TYR A 195 1.60 20.85 -9.45
N TRP A 196 1.36 20.07 -8.40
CA TRP A 196 1.68 18.64 -8.39
C TRP A 196 0.75 17.79 -9.26
N ALA A 197 -0.49 18.19 -9.45
CA ALA A 197 -1.38 17.62 -10.46
C ALA A 197 -0.76 17.77 -11.87
N GLY A 198 -0.21 18.97 -12.18
CA GLY A 198 0.49 19.23 -13.43
C GLY A 198 1.78 18.43 -13.62
N GLU A 199 2.49 18.08 -12.53
CA GLU A 199 3.70 17.25 -12.54
C GLU A 199 3.39 15.73 -12.62
N GLY A 200 2.11 15.34 -12.55
CA GLY A 200 1.70 13.93 -12.70
C GLY A 200 1.50 13.18 -11.40
N ALA A 201 1.40 13.87 -10.25
CA ALA A 201 0.94 13.24 -9.03
C ALA A 201 -0.52 12.80 -9.18
N SER A 202 -0.86 11.62 -8.63
CA SER A 202 -2.22 11.07 -8.67
C SER A 202 -2.96 11.19 -7.33
N TRP A 203 -2.23 11.46 -6.25
CA TRP A 203 -2.73 11.62 -4.89
C TRP A 203 -2.06 12.77 -4.17
N ILE A 204 -2.74 13.29 -3.14
CA ILE A 204 -2.18 14.25 -2.19
C ILE A 204 -2.14 13.61 -0.80
N LYS A 205 -1.03 13.75 -0.06
CA LYS A 205 -0.89 13.30 1.33
C LYS A 205 -0.89 14.49 2.27
N ALA A 206 -1.96 14.65 3.05
CA ALA A 206 -2.03 15.57 4.18
C ALA A 206 -1.24 15.02 5.39
N TYR A 207 -0.61 15.91 6.16
CA TYR A 207 0.21 15.49 7.29
C TYR A 207 -0.12 16.25 8.58
N THR A 208 0.47 15.83 9.67
CA THR A 208 0.06 15.98 11.08
C THR A 208 -0.37 17.38 11.54
N THR A 209 0.16 18.45 11.00
CA THR A 209 -0.11 19.82 11.48
C THR A 209 -0.89 20.70 10.50
N ILE A 210 -1.42 20.11 9.41
CA ILE A 210 -2.30 20.85 8.47
C ILE A 210 -3.56 21.34 9.20
N ARG A 211 -4.00 22.55 8.91
CA ARG A 211 -5.19 23.12 9.55
C ARG A 211 -6.44 22.85 8.72
N ARG A 212 -7.62 22.98 9.35
CA ARG A 212 -8.91 22.72 8.72
C ARG A 212 -9.14 23.47 7.42
N ALA A 213 -8.83 24.80 7.41
CA ALA A 213 -9.04 25.64 6.23
C ALA A 213 -8.15 25.22 5.06
N GLU A 214 -6.90 24.88 5.34
CA GLU A 214 -5.94 24.40 4.34
C GLU A 214 -6.29 23.00 3.86
N LEU A 215 -6.69 22.06 4.76
CA LEU A 215 -7.10 20.71 4.35
C LEU A 215 -8.37 20.74 3.49
N ALA A 216 -9.38 21.53 3.86
CA ALA A 216 -10.58 21.68 3.04
C ALA A 216 -10.23 22.20 1.63
N ALA A 217 -9.30 23.16 1.53
CA ALA A 217 -8.84 23.68 0.24
C ALA A 217 -8.01 22.65 -0.56
N VAL A 218 -7.22 21.79 0.12
CA VAL A 218 -6.51 20.66 -0.51
C VAL A 218 -7.51 19.69 -1.11
N ILE A 219 -8.52 19.24 -0.34
CA ILE A 219 -9.51 18.27 -0.78
C ILE A 219 -10.33 18.83 -1.95
N GLU A 220 -10.88 20.05 -1.82
CA GLU A 220 -11.65 20.70 -2.88
C GLU A 220 -10.86 20.80 -4.20
N GLU A 221 -9.64 21.28 -4.14
CA GLU A 221 -8.81 21.45 -5.35
C GLU A 221 -8.34 20.10 -5.91
N ALA A 222 -7.98 19.12 -5.06
CA ALA A 222 -7.59 17.78 -5.50
C ALA A 222 -8.73 17.11 -6.28
N HIS A 223 -9.94 17.11 -5.75
CA HIS A 223 -11.11 16.57 -6.42
C HIS A 223 -11.43 17.31 -7.74
N ALA A 224 -11.26 18.64 -7.77
CA ALA A 224 -11.41 19.43 -9.00
C ALA A 224 -10.38 19.06 -10.09
N GLN A 225 -9.19 18.58 -9.69
CA GLN A 225 -8.13 18.09 -10.57
C GLN A 225 -8.21 16.58 -10.86
N GLY A 226 -9.20 15.87 -10.30
CA GLY A 226 -9.34 14.41 -10.42
C GLY A 226 -8.35 13.61 -9.57
N LEU A 227 -7.72 14.23 -8.57
CA LEU A 227 -6.87 13.57 -7.60
C LEU A 227 -7.66 13.18 -6.36
N ARG A 228 -7.13 12.25 -5.58
CA ARG A 228 -7.64 11.84 -4.28
C ARG A 228 -6.71 12.32 -3.15
N VAL A 229 -7.25 12.39 -1.93
CA VAL A 229 -6.54 12.86 -0.75
C VAL A 229 -6.50 11.79 0.33
N THR A 230 -5.32 11.56 0.87
CA THR A 230 -5.12 10.71 2.05
C THR A 230 -4.39 11.49 3.14
N GLY A 231 -4.34 10.97 4.38
CA GLY A 231 -3.70 11.70 5.46
C GLY A 231 -3.23 10.85 6.64
N HIS A 232 -2.01 11.19 7.11
CA HIS A 232 -1.58 10.96 8.49
C HIS A 232 -1.88 12.25 9.25
N ILE A 233 -3.10 12.37 9.74
CA ILE A 233 -3.59 13.60 10.37
C ILE A 233 -3.49 13.52 11.89
N CYS A 234 -3.35 14.68 12.53
CA CYS A 234 -3.30 14.80 13.98
C CYS A 234 -3.97 16.09 14.47
N SER A 235 -3.65 17.24 13.83
CA SER A 235 -4.30 18.53 14.15
C SER A 235 -5.79 18.58 13.77
N ILE A 236 -6.24 17.60 12.99
CA ILE A 236 -7.62 17.39 12.55
C ILE A 236 -8.00 15.97 12.96
N THR A 237 -9.21 15.77 13.48
CA THR A 237 -9.72 14.44 13.84
C THR A 237 -10.11 13.66 12.59
N PHE A 238 -10.26 12.35 12.71
CA PHE A 238 -10.76 11.53 11.61
C PHE A 238 -12.19 11.94 11.23
N GLN A 239 -13.05 12.20 12.22
CA GLN A 239 -14.41 12.67 11.95
C GLN A 239 -14.41 13.98 11.14
N GLU A 240 -13.55 14.95 11.49
CA GLU A 240 -13.45 16.20 10.73
C GLU A 240 -12.93 15.99 9.30
N ALA A 241 -12.00 15.04 9.10
CA ALA A 241 -11.50 14.70 7.77
C ALA A 241 -12.58 14.01 6.91
N VAL A 242 -13.37 13.11 7.49
CA VAL A 242 -14.55 12.49 6.85
C VAL A 242 -15.56 13.56 6.43
N ASP A 243 -15.90 14.49 7.34
CA ASP A 243 -16.83 15.57 7.07
C ASP A 243 -16.35 16.52 5.95
N MET A 244 -15.03 16.62 5.72
CA MET A 244 -14.42 17.40 4.64
C MET A 244 -14.34 16.63 3.32
N GLY A 245 -14.64 15.30 3.30
CA GLY A 245 -14.60 14.46 2.11
C GLY A 245 -13.22 13.87 1.79
N MET A 246 -12.39 13.56 2.78
CA MET A 246 -11.13 12.84 2.56
C MET A 246 -11.41 11.43 2.03
N ASP A 247 -10.61 10.97 1.05
CA ASP A 247 -10.86 9.69 0.37
C ASP A 247 -10.30 8.48 1.14
N ASN A 248 -9.19 8.66 1.87
CA ASN A 248 -8.55 7.58 2.62
C ASN A 248 -7.82 8.10 3.86
N ILE A 249 -7.78 7.31 4.92
CA ILE A 249 -7.10 7.63 6.18
C ILE A 249 -6.02 6.58 6.46
N GLU A 250 -4.88 7.03 6.95
CA GLU A 250 -3.71 6.19 7.18
C GLU A 250 -3.58 5.77 8.65
N HIS A 251 -2.95 4.59 8.90
CA HIS A 251 -2.54 4.07 10.20
C HIS A 251 -3.65 3.64 11.17
N GLY A 252 -4.90 3.92 10.89
CA GLY A 252 -6.01 3.50 11.74
C GLY A 252 -5.96 4.11 13.15
N PHE A 253 -6.22 3.28 14.18
CA PHE A 253 -6.51 3.69 15.56
C PHE A 253 -5.51 4.67 16.17
N GLY A 254 -4.21 4.39 16.09
CA GLY A 254 -3.19 5.15 16.83
C GLY A 254 -3.05 6.61 16.42
N THR A 255 -3.51 6.97 15.22
CA THR A 255 -3.48 8.36 14.72
C THR A 255 -4.84 9.07 14.83
N ALA A 256 -5.88 8.36 15.31
CA ALA A 256 -7.23 8.89 15.48
C ALA A 256 -7.32 9.79 16.74
N THR A 257 -7.02 11.08 16.55
CA THR A 257 -7.06 12.05 17.67
C THR A 257 -8.46 12.33 18.21
N ASP A 258 -9.49 11.70 17.65
CA ASP A 258 -10.84 11.62 18.19
C ASP A 258 -10.87 11.02 19.59
N PHE A 259 -9.87 10.17 19.92
CA PHE A 259 -9.69 9.52 21.23
C PHE A 259 -8.78 10.29 22.21
N ASP A 260 -8.12 11.38 21.77
CA ASP A 260 -7.25 12.16 22.64
C ASP A 260 -8.05 13.27 23.36
N PRO A 261 -8.27 13.20 24.68
CA PRO A 261 -9.08 14.19 25.40
C PRO A 261 -8.45 15.59 25.43
N ARG A 262 -7.17 15.73 25.07
CA ARG A 262 -6.46 17.00 24.98
C ARG A 262 -6.61 17.68 23.63
N LYS A 263 -7.27 17.00 22.64
CA LYS A 263 -7.42 17.50 21.27
C LYS A 263 -8.11 18.86 21.22
N ARG A 264 -7.48 19.79 20.55
CA ARG A 264 -8.03 21.13 20.25
C ARG A 264 -8.06 21.38 18.74
N PRO A 265 -8.95 22.27 18.29
CA PRO A 265 -9.01 22.67 16.88
C PRO A 265 -7.65 23.10 16.33
N ASP A 266 -7.23 22.55 15.18
CA ASP A 266 -5.99 22.88 14.47
C ASP A 266 -4.68 22.66 15.26
N GLU A 267 -4.73 21.90 16.35
CA GLU A 267 -3.57 21.54 17.17
C GLU A 267 -3.37 20.02 17.22
N CYS A 268 -2.15 19.56 17.02
CA CYS A 268 -1.76 18.19 17.25
C CYS A 268 -1.24 18.06 18.70
N PRO A 269 -1.92 17.30 19.58
CA PRO A 269 -1.44 17.10 20.94
C PRO A 269 -0.08 16.39 20.97
N PRO A 270 0.86 16.79 21.80
CA PRO A 270 2.14 16.10 21.91
C PRO A 270 1.93 14.65 22.38
N ASN A 271 2.66 13.71 21.78
CA ASN A 271 2.58 12.27 22.07
C ASN A 271 1.15 11.70 21.94
N SER A 272 0.34 12.21 21.00
CA SER A 272 -1.07 11.81 20.82
C SER A 272 -1.21 10.32 20.58
N MET A 273 -0.35 9.71 19.78
CA MET A 273 -0.39 8.26 19.50
C MET A 273 -0.29 7.44 20.80
N VAL A 274 0.59 7.83 21.71
CA VAL A 274 0.72 7.18 23.03
C VAL A 274 -0.57 7.34 23.82
N THR A 275 -1.10 8.58 23.94
CA THR A 275 -2.34 8.84 24.69
C THR A 275 -3.54 8.11 24.10
N VAL A 276 -3.67 8.08 22.78
CA VAL A 276 -4.73 7.31 22.09
C VAL A 276 -4.59 5.81 22.40
N GLY A 277 -3.38 5.27 22.39
CA GLY A 277 -3.12 3.89 22.76
C GLY A 277 -3.46 3.58 24.23
N GLU A 278 -3.15 4.50 25.15
CA GLU A 278 -3.44 4.32 26.59
C GLU A 278 -4.93 4.50 26.93
N GLU A 279 -5.54 5.61 26.48
CA GLU A 279 -6.87 6.03 26.93
C GLU A 279 -7.99 5.67 25.94
N GLY A 280 -7.68 5.44 24.67
CA GLY A 280 -8.68 5.15 23.65
C GLY A 280 -9.27 3.75 23.76
N ASP A 281 -10.58 3.64 23.51
CA ASP A 281 -11.32 2.37 23.42
C ASP A 281 -11.69 2.10 21.96
N PRO A 282 -11.02 1.14 21.27
CA PRO A 282 -11.25 0.84 19.86
C PRO A 282 -12.61 0.19 19.59
N THR A 283 -13.35 -0.20 20.63
CA THR A 283 -14.68 -0.84 20.55
C THR A 283 -15.79 0.01 21.20
N GLY A 284 -15.43 1.15 21.76
CA GLY A 284 -16.32 2.07 22.45
C GLY A 284 -17.28 2.83 21.53
N GLU A 285 -18.04 3.76 22.11
CA GLU A 285 -19.04 4.54 21.38
C GLU A 285 -18.40 5.45 20.34
N ILE A 286 -17.26 6.10 20.68
CA ILE A 286 -16.51 6.96 19.75
C ILE A 286 -16.06 6.13 18.55
N ALA A 287 -15.45 4.97 18.76
CA ALA A 287 -14.98 4.09 17.69
C ALA A 287 -16.13 3.66 16.78
N ARG A 288 -17.25 3.20 17.33
CA ARG A 288 -18.41 2.78 16.55
C ARG A 288 -18.99 3.92 15.71
N SER A 289 -19.13 5.11 16.30
CA SER A 289 -19.65 6.29 15.58
C SER A 289 -18.74 6.70 14.45
N LEU A 290 -17.43 6.75 14.69
CA LEU A 290 -16.41 7.09 13.71
C LEU A 290 -16.38 6.07 12.56
N ILE A 291 -16.34 4.79 12.87
CA ILE A 291 -16.36 3.70 11.89
C ILE A 291 -17.61 3.80 11.00
N LEU A 292 -18.79 4.00 11.58
CA LEU A 292 -20.01 4.15 10.80
C LEU A 292 -19.95 5.39 9.90
N SER A 293 -19.43 6.51 10.40
CA SER A 293 -19.26 7.73 9.61
C SER A 293 -18.32 7.51 8.41
N MET A 294 -17.20 6.80 8.61
CA MET A 294 -16.27 6.46 7.52
C MET A 294 -16.94 5.56 6.47
N VAL A 295 -17.67 4.53 6.92
CA VAL A 295 -18.38 3.61 6.02
C VAL A 295 -19.48 4.31 5.21
N GLU A 296 -20.30 5.14 5.86
CA GLU A 296 -21.39 5.88 5.22
C GLU A 296 -20.89 6.91 4.17
N ASN A 297 -19.65 7.41 4.34
CA ASN A 297 -19.03 8.37 3.43
C ASN A 297 -18.02 7.72 2.45
N ASP A 298 -17.95 6.38 2.39
CA ASP A 298 -17.03 5.60 1.53
C ASP A 298 -15.53 6.00 1.73
N VAL A 299 -15.14 6.33 2.96
CA VAL A 299 -13.76 6.68 3.30
C VAL A 299 -12.99 5.39 3.58
N GLY A 300 -11.95 5.14 2.78
CA GLY A 300 -11.05 3.99 2.96
C GLY A 300 -10.11 4.18 4.15
N MET A 301 -9.52 3.06 4.60
CA MET A 301 -8.47 3.08 5.62
C MET A 301 -7.31 2.18 5.18
N THR A 302 -6.08 2.59 5.50
CA THR A 302 -4.88 1.79 5.21
C THR A 302 -4.24 1.31 6.50
N SER A 303 -4.19 -0.01 6.68
CA SER A 303 -3.42 -0.69 7.73
C SER A 303 -1.92 -0.53 7.49
N THR A 304 -1.20 -0.18 8.56
CA THR A 304 0.26 -0.11 8.58
C THR A 304 0.82 -0.71 9.86
N MET A 305 0.25 -1.79 10.34
CA MET A 305 0.69 -2.43 11.60
C MET A 305 2.17 -2.84 11.54
N ALA A 306 2.71 -3.09 10.34
CA ALA A 306 4.12 -3.45 10.16
C ALA A 306 5.10 -2.37 10.62
N VAL A 307 4.74 -1.07 10.60
CA VAL A 307 5.58 0.00 11.15
C VAL A 307 5.36 0.20 12.65
N ILE A 308 4.17 -0.14 13.15
CA ILE A 308 3.84 -0.05 14.58
C ILE A 308 4.50 -1.17 15.37
N GLU A 309 4.52 -2.38 14.81
CA GLU A 309 5.04 -3.58 15.48
C GLU A 309 6.48 -3.41 16.00
N PRO A 310 7.49 -3.01 15.21
CA PRO A 310 8.86 -2.91 15.70
C PRO A 310 9.06 -1.84 16.78
N MET A 311 8.15 -0.86 16.87
CA MET A 311 8.12 0.13 17.96
C MET A 311 7.46 -0.42 19.23
N THR A 312 6.79 -1.56 19.16
CA THR A 312 6.11 -2.20 20.28
C THR A 312 7.10 -3.06 21.04
N LYS A 313 7.21 -2.86 22.34
CA LYS A 313 8.11 -3.63 23.23
C LYS A 313 7.80 -5.13 23.15
N GLY A 314 8.83 -5.96 22.95
CA GLY A 314 8.70 -7.40 22.77
C GLY A 314 8.32 -7.85 21.35
N ARG A 315 8.22 -6.90 20.38
CA ARG A 315 7.76 -7.18 19.00
C ARG A 315 8.77 -6.81 17.92
N ALA A 316 10.05 -6.72 18.28
CA ALA A 316 11.09 -6.38 17.30
C ALA A 316 11.14 -7.36 16.13
N VAL A 317 11.23 -6.86 14.90
CA VAL A 317 11.38 -7.67 13.68
C VAL A 317 12.84 -8.05 13.54
N LEU A 318 13.19 -9.29 13.88
CA LEU A 318 14.56 -9.81 13.91
C LEU A 318 14.79 -10.95 12.90
N ASP A 319 13.92 -11.09 11.89
CA ASP A 319 14.10 -12.11 10.87
C ASP A 319 15.34 -11.82 9.99
N GLU A 320 16.02 -12.89 9.57
CA GLU A 320 17.30 -12.82 8.88
C GLU A 320 17.20 -12.05 7.54
N ARG A 321 16.11 -12.22 6.77
CA ARG A 321 15.90 -11.52 5.49
C ARG A 321 15.90 -10.00 5.67
N THR A 322 15.16 -9.52 6.67
CA THR A 322 15.06 -8.10 7.00
C THR A 322 16.43 -7.54 7.40
N LEU A 323 17.14 -8.25 8.27
CA LEU A 323 18.46 -7.82 8.73
C LEU A 323 19.54 -7.88 7.64
N GLU A 324 19.49 -8.86 6.73
CA GLU A 324 20.41 -8.96 5.59
C GLU A 324 20.16 -7.92 4.50
N ALA A 325 18.92 -7.47 4.33
CA ALA A 325 18.58 -6.42 3.38
C ALA A 325 19.11 -5.03 3.80
N MET A 326 19.25 -4.80 5.11
CA MET A 326 19.77 -3.54 5.66
C MET A 326 21.25 -3.37 5.40
N ALA A 327 21.67 -2.14 5.10
CA ALA A 327 23.09 -1.77 5.16
C ALA A 327 23.64 -2.00 6.58
N PRO A 328 24.94 -2.37 6.73
CA PRO A 328 25.50 -2.75 8.04
C PRO A 328 25.25 -1.71 9.14
N GLU A 329 25.45 -0.44 8.83
CA GLU A 329 25.24 0.66 9.77
C GLU A 329 23.76 0.91 10.09
N VAL A 330 22.86 0.64 9.14
CA VAL A 330 21.40 0.73 9.36
C VAL A 330 20.93 -0.39 10.28
N ARG A 331 21.47 -1.59 10.08
CA ARG A 331 21.19 -2.73 10.93
C ARG A 331 21.69 -2.52 12.35
N GLU A 332 22.91 -1.94 12.52
CA GLU A 332 23.46 -1.61 13.83
C GLU A 332 22.57 -0.60 14.56
N ASP A 333 22.21 0.53 13.93
CA ASP A 333 21.33 1.55 14.49
C ASP A 333 19.97 0.96 14.90
N TYR A 334 19.41 0.05 14.08
CA TYR A 334 18.15 -0.64 14.38
C TYR A 334 18.26 -1.52 15.62
N LEU A 335 19.28 -2.40 15.69
CA LEU A 335 19.46 -3.31 16.80
C LEU A 335 19.76 -2.57 18.13
N GLU A 336 20.56 -1.51 18.10
CA GLU A 336 20.77 -0.65 19.28
C GLU A 336 19.48 0.00 19.76
N THR A 337 18.60 0.41 18.82
CA THR A 337 17.30 0.98 19.17
C THR A 337 16.36 -0.06 19.77
N VAL A 338 16.35 -1.28 19.21
CA VAL A 338 15.59 -2.40 19.80
C VAL A 338 16.06 -2.70 21.21
N ASP A 339 17.37 -2.80 21.44
CA ASP A 339 17.93 -3.04 22.78
C ASP A 339 17.55 -1.92 23.76
N ALA A 340 17.53 -0.67 23.31
CA ALA A 340 17.11 0.47 24.14
C ALA A 340 15.61 0.42 24.49
N ILE A 341 14.75 0.01 23.55
CA ILE A 341 13.32 -0.20 23.80
C ILE A 341 13.10 -1.30 24.84
N GLU A 342 13.75 -2.46 24.64
CA GLU A 342 13.61 -3.60 25.55
C GLU A 342 14.12 -3.29 26.96
N ALA A 343 15.22 -2.53 27.07
CA ALA A 343 15.79 -2.13 28.36
C ALA A 343 14.96 -1.07 29.10
N ASN A 344 14.07 -0.34 28.42
CA ASN A 344 13.27 0.72 29.04
C ASN A 344 11.99 0.14 29.68
N PRO A 345 11.87 0.11 31.04
CA PRO A 345 10.66 -0.40 31.69
C PRO A 345 9.42 0.49 31.45
N ASP A 346 9.65 1.78 31.15
CA ASP A 346 8.59 2.77 30.95
C ASP A 346 8.34 3.06 29.46
N TRP A 347 8.72 2.13 28.54
CA TRP A 347 8.46 2.30 27.12
C TRP A 347 6.96 2.31 26.85
N PRO A 348 6.43 3.37 26.20
CA PRO A 348 4.97 3.57 26.15
C PRO A 348 4.25 2.68 25.12
N MET A 349 4.95 2.22 24.06
CA MET A 349 4.31 1.38 23.04
C MET A 349 4.35 -0.09 23.48
N THR A 350 3.19 -0.62 23.87
CA THR A 350 3.04 -1.97 24.43
C THR A 350 2.23 -2.87 23.50
N GLU A 351 2.22 -4.17 23.78
CA GLU A 351 1.37 -5.14 23.08
C GLU A 351 -0.12 -4.72 23.10
N GLU A 352 -0.59 -4.12 24.18
CA GLU A 352 -1.97 -3.64 24.28
C GLU A 352 -2.28 -2.56 23.22
N HIS A 353 -1.33 -1.67 22.92
CA HIS A 353 -1.49 -0.68 21.86
C HIS A 353 -1.68 -1.35 20.50
N LEU A 354 -0.83 -2.34 20.16
CA LEU A 354 -0.95 -3.09 18.90
C LEU A 354 -2.29 -3.84 18.82
N GLN A 355 -2.73 -4.47 19.90
CA GLN A 355 -4.03 -5.15 19.95
C GLN A 355 -5.22 -4.19 19.78
N LYS A 356 -5.11 -2.95 20.27
CA LYS A 356 -6.13 -1.91 20.02
C LYS A 356 -6.20 -1.51 18.54
N HIS A 357 -5.06 -1.41 17.85
CA HIS A 357 -5.04 -1.22 16.38
C HIS A 357 -5.77 -2.36 15.68
N MET A 358 -5.42 -3.61 15.99
CA MET A 358 -6.05 -4.79 15.42
C MET A 358 -7.56 -4.82 15.66
N ALA A 359 -8.00 -4.46 16.88
CA ALA A 359 -9.42 -4.46 17.23
C ALA A 359 -10.20 -3.38 16.45
N PHE A 360 -9.63 -2.19 16.25
CA PHE A 360 -10.26 -1.12 15.48
C PHE A 360 -10.37 -1.47 14.00
N GLU A 361 -9.29 -1.99 13.40
CA GLU A 361 -9.29 -2.43 11.99
C GLU A 361 -10.30 -3.56 11.75
N ARG A 362 -10.39 -4.51 12.69
CA ARG A 362 -11.41 -5.57 12.62
C ARG A 362 -12.82 -4.99 12.69
N GLY A 363 -13.10 -4.10 13.65
CA GLY A 363 -14.40 -3.43 13.76
C GLY A 363 -14.77 -2.64 12.51
N PHE A 364 -13.79 -2.00 11.84
CA PHE A 364 -13.99 -1.28 10.59
C PHE A 364 -14.41 -2.22 9.45
N VAL A 365 -13.72 -3.35 9.28
CA VAL A 365 -14.07 -4.35 8.25
C VAL A 365 -15.41 -5.02 8.53
N GLU A 366 -15.70 -5.39 9.79
CA GLU A 366 -16.96 -5.98 10.22
C GLU A 366 -18.17 -5.04 9.96
N ALA A 367 -17.94 -3.73 10.05
CA ALA A 367 -18.96 -2.72 9.72
C ALA A 367 -19.12 -2.48 8.20
N GLY A 368 -18.32 -3.14 7.36
CA GLY A 368 -18.36 -2.99 5.90
C GLY A 368 -17.36 -1.98 5.34
N GLY A 369 -16.44 -1.49 6.15
CA GLY A 369 -15.38 -0.56 5.73
C GLY A 369 -14.37 -1.20 4.78
N VAL A 370 -13.79 -0.38 3.91
CA VAL A 370 -12.78 -0.79 2.93
C VAL A 370 -11.39 -0.58 3.54
N LEU A 371 -10.85 -1.62 4.17
CA LEU A 371 -9.47 -1.66 4.68
C LEU A 371 -8.54 -2.11 3.56
N ALA A 372 -7.46 -1.37 3.31
CA ALA A 372 -6.31 -1.79 2.51
C ALA A 372 -5.05 -1.85 3.38
N ALA A 373 -3.91 -2.17 2.80
CA ALA A 373 -2.66 -2.35 3.54
C ALA A 373 -1.47 -1.65 2.87
N GLY A 374 -0.41 -1.40 3.65
CA GLY A 374 0.87 -0.91 3.21
C GLY A 374 1.93 -1.07 4.32
N VAL A 375 3.20 -1.01 3.96
CA VAL A 375 4.28 -1.27 4.91
C VAL A 375 4.65 -0.06 5.76
N ASP A 376 4.60 1.15 5.18
CA ASP A 376 5.20 2.37 5.74
C ASP A 376 6.67 2.14 6.20
N PRO A 377 7.65 2.09 5.27
CA PRO A 377 9.03 1.73 5.59
C PRO A 377 9.77 2.85 6.33
N THR A 378 9.27 3.18 7.53
CA THR A 378 9.70 4.27 8.41
C THR A 378 9.83 3.80 9.86
N GLY A 379 9.61 4.69 10.84
CA GLY A 379 9.68 4.37 12.26
C GLY A 379 11.11 4.16 12.73
N ILE A 380 11.38 3.01 13.36
CA ILE A 380 12.73 2.68 13.86
C ILE A 380 13.54 1.81 12.90
N GLY A 381 12.98 1.40 11.74
CA GLY A 381 13.68 0.70 10.68
C GLY A 381 13.34 -0.78 10.50
N GLY A 382 12.57 -1.39 11.38
CA GLY A 382 12.17 -2.81 11.26
C GLY A 382 11.19 -3.10 10.11
N ALA A 383 10.47 -2.09 9.64
CA ALA A 383 9.58 -2.17 8.48
C ALA A 383 10.36 -1.78 7.21
N ILE A 384 10.60 -2.71 6.32
CA ILE A 384 11.27 -2.44 5.04
C ILE A 384 10.36 -2.79 3.86
N ALA A 385 10.62 -2.15 2.72
CA ALA A 385 9.87 -2.34 1.48
C ALA A 385 9.67 -3.84 1.16
N GLY A 386 8.47 -4.23 0.82
CA GLY A 386 8.10 -5.59 0.45
C GLY A 386 8.00 -6.55 1.65
N PHE A 387 9.05 -6.71 2.43
CA PHE A 387 9.02 -7.63 3.58
C PHE A 387 8.06 -7.15 4.67
N GLY A 388 7.96 -5.83 4.88
CA GLY A 388 6.95 -5.27 5.76
C GLY A 388 5.52 -5.39 5.22
N ASP A 389 5.33 -5.40 3.89
CA ASP A 389 4.01 -5.68 3.29
C ASP A 389 3.58 -7.13 3.59
N GLN A 390 4.50 -8.10 3.48
CA GLN A 390 4.27 -9.49 3.88
C GLN A 390 4.01 -9.61 5.39
N ARG A 391 4.77 -8.84 6.21
CA ARG A 391 4.53 -8.83 7.66
C ARG A 391 3.17 -8.25 8.01
N ASN A 392 2.72 -7.22 7.30
CA ASN A 392 1.38 -6.65 7.49
C ASN A 392 0.28 -7.68 7.17
N TYR A 393 0.48 -8.54 6.14
CA TYR A 393 -0.39 -9.69 5.89
C TYR A 393 -0.49 -10.62 7.11
N GLU A 394 0.66 -11.00 7.70
CA GLU A 394 0.67 -11.87 8.88
C GLU A 394 0.01 -11.22 10.11
N LEU A 395 0.21 -9.90 10.31
CA LEU A 395 -0.42 -9.15 11.39
C LEU A 395 -1.95 -9.04 11.22
N LEU A 396 -2.45 -8.99 9.99
CA LEU A 396 -3.88 -9.05 9.71
C LEU A 396 -4.45 -10.44 10.03
N ILE A 397 -3.72 -11.53 9.77
CA ILE A 397 -4.12 -12.87 10.25
C ILE A 397 -4.13 -12.91 11.78
N GLU A 398 -3.11 -12.35 12.44
CA GLU A 398 -3.03 -12.24 13.92
C GLU A 398 -4.21 -11.41 14.48
N ALA A 399 -4.65 -10.38 13.76
CA ALA A 399 -5.83 -9.60 14.11
C ALA A 399 -7.16 -10.38 14.01
N GLY A 400 -7.12 -11.62 13.48
CA GLY A 400 -8.25 -12.55 13.45
C GLY A 400 -8.99 -12.62 12.11
N PHE A 401 -8.45 -12.07 11.03
CA PHE A 401 -9.01 -12.24 9.70
C PHE A 401 -8.58 -13.61 9.10
N ASP A 402 -9.44 -14.22 8.29
CA ASP A 402 -9.05 -15.39 7.50
C ASP A 402 -8.21 -15.00 6.27
N ALA A 403 -7.48 -16.00 5.71
CA ALA A 403 -6.57 -15.77 4.59
C ALA A 403 -7.25 -15.13 3.37
N SER A 404 -8.49 -15.53 3.03
CA SER A 404 -9.23 -14.99 1.88
C SER A 404 -9.59 -13.52 2.10
N THR A 405 -9.98 -13.16 3.31
CA THR A 405 -10.23 -11.76 3.71
C THR A 405 -8.95 -10.93 3.64
N VAL A 406 -7.83 -11.46 4.15
CA VAL A 406 -6.55 -10.73 4.12
C VAL A 406 -6.05 -10.56 2.69
N VAL A 407 -6.14 -11.58 1.83
CA VAL A 407 -5.79 -11.44 0.40
C VAL A 407 -6.63 -10.34 -0.26
N ARG A 408 -7.94 -10.24 0.05
CA ARG A 408 -8.77 -9.14 -0.44
C ARG A 408 -8.29 -7.78 0.08
N ILE A 409 -7.89 -7.68 1.35
CA ILE A 409 -7.37 -6.43 1.95
C ILE A 409 -6.08 -5.98 1.25
N VAL A 410 -5.14 -6.89 1.03
CA VAL A 410 -3.83 -6.56 0.43
C VAL A 410 -3.87 -6.47 -1.10
N SER A 411 -5.01 -6.68 -1.75
CA SER A 411 -5.15 -6.64 -3.22
C SER A 411 -6.39 -5.87 -3.68
N ALA A 412 -7.57 -6.50 -3.73
CA ALA A 412 -8.80 -5.92 -4.31
C ALA A 412 -9.26 -4.62 -3.62
N ASN A 413 -9.13 -4.54 -2.30
CA ASN A 413 -9.50 -3.32 -1.58
C ASN A 413 -8.57 -2.15 -1.94
N GLY A 414 -7.26 -2.42 -2.10
CA GLY A 414 -6.30 -1.44 -2.60
C GLY A 414 -6.66 -0.95 -4.00
N ALA A 415 -7.01 -1.87 -4.91
CA ALA A 415 -7.47 -1.54 -6.26
C ALA A 415 -8.72 -0.63 -6.22
N ARG A 416 -9.72 -0.97 -5.37
CA ARG A 416 -10.94 -0.17 -5.20
C ARG A 416 -10.65 1.24 -4.68
N ILE A 417 -9.84 1.40 -3.63
CA ILE A 417 -9.47 2.73 -3.11
C ILE A 417 -8.74 3.55 -4.17
N MET A 418 -7.97 2.91 -5.04
CA MET A 418 -7.25 3.60 -6.14
C MET A 418 -8.12 3.83 -7.37
N GLY A 419 -9.28 3.18 -7.50
CA GLY A 419 -10.15 3.26 -8.68
C GLY A 419 -9.59 2.52 -9.90
N VAL A 420 -8.91 1.39 -9.67
CA VAL A 420 -8.31 0.53 -10.71
C VAL A 420 -8.81 -0.92 -10.62
N GLU A 421 -9.90 -1.15 -9.91
CA GLU A 421 -10.49 -2.47 -9.66
C GLU A 421 -10.97 -3.19 -10.92
N ASP A 422 -11.24 -2.48 -11.99
CA ASP A 422 -11.60 -3.07 -13.27
C ASP A 422 -10.40 -3.79 -13.94
N GLU A 423 -9.17 -3.40 -13.60
CA GLU A 423 -7.93 -3.90 -14.20
C GLU A 423 -7.13 -4.80 -13.25
N LEU A 424 -7.23 -4.60 -11.93
CA LEU A 424 -6.35 -5.19 -10.91
C LEU A 424 -7.11 -5.75 -9.69
N GLY A 425 -6.38 -6.41 -8.81
CA GLY A 425 -6.78 -6.76 -7.45
C GLY A 425 -7.45 -8.12 -7.30
N THR A 426 -7.92 -8.75 -8.39
CA THR A 426 -8.51 -10.10 -8.36
C THR A 426 -8.01 -10.97 -9.50
N ILE A 427 -8.06 -12.31 -9.32
CA ILE A 427 -7.75 -13.29 -10.37
C ILE A 427 -9.02 -13.60 -11.16
N GLU A 428 -9.29 -12.77 -12.16
CA GLU A 428 -10.45 -12.87 -13.04
C GLU A 428 -10.02 -12.70 -14.51
N ALA A 429 -10.68 -13.46 -15.40
CA ALA A 429 -10.43 -13.36 -16.84
C ALA A 429 -10.65 -11.92 -17.34
N GLY A 430 -9.72 -11.43 -18.13
CA GLY A 430 -9.71 -10.08 -18.69
C GLY A 430 -8.89 -9.05 -17.88
N LYS A 431 -8.61 -9.27 -16.60
CA LYS A 431 -7.75 -8.40 -15.79
C LYS A 431 -6.28 -8.59 -16.12
N LEU A 432 -5.46 -7.62 -15.73
CA LEU A 432 -4.01 -7.72 -15.86
C LEU A 432 -3.48 -8.92 -15.07
N ALA A 433 -2.50 -9.60 -15.66
CA ALA A 433 -1.88 -10.76 -15.04
C ALA A 433 -0.81 -10.32 -14.04
N ASP A 434 -1.26 -9.71 -12.95
CA ASP A 434 -0.50 -9.38 -11.76
C ASP A 434 -0.80 -10.46 -10.71
N LEU A 435 0.13 -11.43 -10.55
CA LEU A 435 -0.06 -12.63 -9.73
C LEU A 435 1.17 -12.91 -8.89
N VAL A 436 0.97 -13.53 -7.73
CA VAL A 436 2.06 -14.04 -6.88
C VAL A 436 1.93 -15.55 -6.75
N VAL A 437 3.00 -16.28 -7.06
CA VAL A 437 3.10 -17.72 -6.88
C VAL A 437 3.88 -18.00 -5.61
N LEU A 438 3.23 -18.67 -4.66
CA LEU A 438 3.75 -19.00 -3.34
C LEU A 438 3.96 -20.50 -3.24
N GLU A 439 5.15 -20.96 -2.81
CA GLU A 439 5.38 -22.36 -2.50
C GLU A 439 4.80 -22.69 -1.13
N GLY A 440 3.70 -23.45 -1.10
CA GLY A 440 2.99 -23.86 0.10
C GLY A 440 1.51 -23.47 0.13
N ASP A 441 0.86 -23.80 1.24
CA ASP A 441 -0.57 -23.58 1.48
C ASP A 441 -0.78 -22.38 2.38
N LEU A 442 -1.11 -21.23 1.78
CA LEU A 442 -1.29 -19.96 2.48
C LEU A 442 -2.48 -19.94 3.47
N GLU A 443 -3.48 -20.79 3.28
CA GLU A 443 -4.59 -20.90 4.26
C GLU A 443 -4.17 -21.63 5.54
N SER A 444 -3.21 -22.56 5.43
CA SER A 444 -2.75 -23.35 6.59
C SER A 444 -1.66 -22.66 7.40
N ASP A 445 -0.86 -21.79 6.78
CA ASP A 445 0.25 -21.09 7.40
C ASP A 445 0.44 -19.71 6.76
N SER A 446 0.24 -18.65 7.53
CA SER A 446 0.41 -17.26 7.08
C SER A 446 1.86 -16.93 6.66
N ALA A 447 2.86 -17.64 7.21
CA ALA A 447 4.26 -17.45 6.87
C ALA A 447 4.59 -17.83 5.42
N ILE A 448 3.73 -18.61 4.76
CA ILE A 448 3.84 -18.94 3.34
C ILE A 448 3.80 -17.69 2.44
N ILE A 449 3.24 -16.57 2.90
CA ILE A 449 3.30 -15.29 2.18
C ILE A 449 4.74 -14.88 1.84
N ARG A 450 5.73 -15.36 2.59
CA ARG A 450 7.16 -15.11 2.39
C ARG A 450 7.80 -15.99 1.33
N ASN A 451 7.16 -17.11 0.95
CA ASN A 451 7.70 -18.12 0.05
C ASN A 451 7.34 -17.82 -1.42
N VAL A 452 7.62 -16.60 -1.85
CA VAL A 452 7.38 -16.16 -3.23
C VAL A 452 8.40 -16.79 -4.16
N THR A 453 7.93 -17.54 -5.17
CA THR A 453 8.78 -18.13 -6.20
C THR A 453 8.83 -17.28 -7.46
N VAL A 454 7.67 -16.87 -7.96
CA VAL A 454 7.53 -16.01 -9.14
C VAL A 454 6.49 -14.94 -8.89
N VAL A 455 6.79 -13.71 -9.30
CA VAL A 455 5.84 -12.60 -9.33
C VAL A 455 5.56 -12.22 -10.77
N PHE A 456 4.31 -12.36 -11.18
CA PHE A 456 3.87 -11.85 -12.46
C PHE A 456 3.41 -10.40 -12.33
N LYS A 457 3.99 -9.52 -13.13
CA LYS A 457 3.53 -8.16 -13.34
C LYS A 457 3.32 -7.95 -14.84
N ASP A 458 2.12 -7.53 -15.23
CA ASP A 458 1.74 -7.40 -16.64
C ASP A 458 1.99 -8.69 -17.46
N GLY A 459 1.86 -9.87 -16.83
CA GLY A 459 2.08 -11.16 -17.46
C GLY A 459 3.54 -11.60 -17.58
N VAL A 460 4.50 -10.77 -17.17
CA VAL A 460 5.92 -11.11 -17.11
C VAL A 460 6.26 -11.64 -15.73
N GLY A 461 6.82 -12.86 -15.66
CA GLY A 461 7.19 -13.51 -14.40
C GLY A 461 8.62 -13.19 -13.97
N TYR A 462 8.77 -12.56 -12.82
CA TYR A 462 10.04 -12.20 -12.20
C TYR A 462 10.44 -13.21 -11.12
N ASP A 463 11.73 -13.51 -11.07
CA ASP A 463 12.36 -14.36 -10.06
C ASP A 463 12.55 -13.56 -8.76
N SER A 464 11.83 -13.96 -7.71
CA SER A 464 11.84 -13.27 -6.42
C SER A 464 13.22 -13.32 -5.75
N GLU A 465 13.89 -14.50 -5.76
CA GLU A 465 15.19 -14.67 -5.10
C GLU A 465 16.27 -13.81 -5.75
N LYS A 466 16.33 -13.77 -7.08
CA LYS A 466 17.30 -12.92 -7.80
C LYS A 466 17.10 -11.42 -7.48
N LEU A 467 15.83 -10.97 -7.40
CA LEU A 467 15.53 -9.59 -7.03
C LEU A 467 16.03 -9.28 -5.62
N ILE A 468 15.76 -10.14 -4.63
CA ILE A 468 16.21 -9.98 -3.24
C ILE A 468 17.74 -9.96 -3.18
N ASP A 469 18.41 -10.94 -3.79
CA ASP A 469 19.87 -11.07 -3.77
C ASP A 469 20.57 -9.82 -4.35
N SER A 470 19.96 -9.21 -5.36
CA SER A 470 20.51 -8.02 -6.02
C SER A 470 20.56 -6.76 -5.13
N VAL A 471 19.88 -6.78 -3.97
CA VAL A 471 19.77 -5.60 -3.07
C VAL A 471 20.11 -5.89 -1.61
N LYS A 472 20.69 -7.06 -1.31
CA LYS A 472 21.20 -7.37 0.04
C LYS A 472 22.18 -6.29 0.51
N GLY A 473 21.97 -5.81 1.74
CA GLY A 473 22.81 -4.77 2.35
C GLY A 473 22.62 -3.36 1.76
N MET A 474 21.53 -3.11 1.00
CA MET A 474 21.31 -1.82 0.34
C MET A 474 20.23 -0.95 0.99
N VAL A 475 19.36 -1.51 1.82
CA VAL A 475 18.29 -0.73 2.48
C VAL A 475 18.91 0.32 3.39
N GLY A 476 18.47 1.58 3.21
CA GLY A 476 18.94 2.75 3.95
C GLY A 476 20.14 3.46 3.34
N ILE A 477 20.64 3.02 2.17
CA ILE A 477 21.71 3.71 1.43
C ILE A 477 21.41 3.92 -0.05
N ARG A 478 20.56 3.13 -0.66
CA ARG A 478 20.20 3.24 -2.09
C ARG A 478 18.78 2.78 -2.37
#